data_d791ea3628df55460b2625dd8b9e08f1
#
_entry.id   d791ea3628df55460b2625dd8b9e08f1
#
_cell.length_a   1.000
_cell.length_b   1.000
_cell.length_c   1.000
_cell.angle_alpha   90.00
_cell.angle_beta   90.00
_cell.angle_gamma   90.00
#
_symmetry.space_group_name_H-M   'P 1'
#
loop_
_entity.id
_entity.type
_entity.pdbx_description
1 polymer ?
#
loop_
_entity_poly.entity_id
_entity_poly.type
_entity_poly.pdbx_seq_one_letter_code
_entity_poly.pdbx_strand_id
1 'polypeptide(L)'
;QVSAGRALLGLLVGGGLGLFLGLLNGSSKMASTLLDTTLQMIRNIPALALIPLVILWFGIDETAKLFLVAVGVFFPIYINTYHGIRSVDPQLIEMGKSYGLTRWQLYKEIILPGAMPSILVGLRFSLGLVWVLLIVAETISAQAGIGYMTMNAREFLQTDIVLVGILLYALLGKLADVLAVTLEKYLLRWHAGYQK
;
A
#
# COMPACT_ATOMS: atom_id res chain seq x y z
N GLN A 1 2.10 19.69 5.07
CA GLN A 1 1.08 19.56 4.02
C GLN A 1 1.67 18.90 2.76
N VAL A 2 2.82 19.34 2.26
CA VAL A 2 3.44 18.81 1.04
C VAL A 2 3.71 17.30 1.15
N SER A 3 4.42 16.85 2.18
CA SER A 3 4.71 15.42 2.39
C SER A 3 3.43 14.58 2.53
N ALA A 4 2.41 15.07 3.22
CA ALA A 4 1.13 14.36 3.35
C ALA A 4 0.39 14.25 2.00
N GLY A 5 0.44 15.28 1.17
CA GLY A 5 -0.10 15.24 -0.20
C GLY A 5 0.58 14.20 -1.08
N ARG A 6 1.92 14.14 -1.05
CA ARG A 6 2.71 13.12 -1.76
C ARG A 6 2.39 11.70 -1.27
N ALA A 7 2.32 11.53 0.05
CA ALA A 7 1.97 10.26 0.68
C ALA A 7 0.61 9.75 0.20
N LEU A 8 -0.40 10.62 0.22
CA LEU A 8 -1.76 10.30 -0.18
C LEU A 8 -1.86 9.98 -1.67
N LEU A 9 -1.27 10.81 -2.54
CA LEU A 9 -1.27 10.59 -3.99
C LEU A 9 -0.54 9.30 -4.37
N GLY A 10 0.64 9.06 -3.80
CA GLY A 10 1.39 7.82 -4.03
C GLY A 10 0.62 6.59 -3.56
N LEU A 11 -0.04 6.66 -2.39
CA LEU A 11 -0.90 5.59 -1.89
C LEU A 11 -2.12 5.37 -2.79
N LEU A 12 -2.78 6.43 -3.25
CA LEU A 12 -3.97 6.30 -4.13
C LEU A 12 -3.59 5.68 -5.48
N VAL A 13 -2.51 6.11 -6.10
CA VAL A 13 -2.07 5.58 -7.39
C VAL A 13 -1.54 4.15 -7.23
N GLY A 14 -0.53 3.95 -6.40
CA GLY A 14 0.10 2.64 -6.21
C GLY A 14 -0.83 1.64 -5.54
N GLY A 15 -1.55 2.06 -4.50
CA GLY A 15 -2.52 1.23 -3.80
C GLY A 15 -3.74 0.89 -4.66
N GLY A 16 -4.24 1.85 -5.42
CA GLY A 16 -5.35 1.63 -6.37
C GLY A 16 -4.99 0.62 -7.45
N LEU A 17 -3.82 0.75 -8.08
CA LEU A 17 -3.31 -0.21 -9.05
C LEU A 17 -3.05 -1.59 -8.42
N GLY A 18 -2.47 -1.62 -7.22
CA GLY A 18 -2.23 -2.87 -6.48
C GLY A 18 -3.52 -3.60 -6.14
N LEU A 19 -4.52 -2.86 -5.65
CA LEU A 19 -5.85 -3.40 -5.38
C LEU A 19 -6.50 -3.94 -6.66
N PHE A 20 -6.52 -3.14 -7.72
CA PHE A 20 -7.13 -3.52 -9.00
C PHE A 20 -6.49 -4.79 -9.58
N LEU A 21 -5.17 -4.84 -9.69
CA LEU A 21 -4.47 -6.02 -10.21
C LEU A 21 -4.57 -7.22 -9.26
N GLY A 22 -4.58 -7.00 -7.95
CA GLY A 22 -4.81 -8.04 -6.96
C GLY A 22 -6.20 -8.68 -7.09
N LEU A 23 -7.24 -7.86 -7.26
CA LEU A 23 -8.60 -8.33 -7.53
C LEU A 23 -8.68 -9.09 -8.86
N LEU A 24 -8.09 -8.57 -9.92
CA LEU A 24 -8.09 -9.18 -11.24
C LEU A 24 -7.40 -10.55 -11.23
N ASN A 25 -6.18 -10.62 -10.71
CA ASN A 25 -5.39 -11.85 -10.67
C ASN A 25 -5.95 -12.88 -9.67
N GLY A 26 -6.47 -12.41 -8.53
CA GLY A 26 -7.11 -13.28 -7.54
C GLY A 26 -8.35 -13.97 -8.09
N SER A 27 -9.14 -13.26 -8.92
CA SER A 27 -10.42 -13.74 -9.46
C SER A 27 -10.30 -14.51 -10.77
N SER A 28 -9.23 -14.31 -11.56
CA SER A 28 -9.06 -14.88 -12.88
C SER A 28 -7.84 -15.79 -12.98
N LYS A 29 -8.05 -17.08 -13.29
CA LYS A 29 -6.95 -18.02 -13.54
C LYS A 29 -6.07 -17.58 -14.71
N MET A 30 -6.66 -17.05 -15.78
CA MET A 30 -5.93 -16.59 -16.96
C MET A 30 -5.03 -15.38 -16.63
N ALA A 31 -5.57 -14.39 -15.94
CA ALA A 31 -4.79 -13.23 -15.48
C ALA A 31 -3.63 -13.67 -14.56
N SER A 32 -3.91 -14.55 -13.61
CA SER A 32 -2.89 -15.10 -12.71
C SER A 32 -1.79 -15.83 -13.48
N THR A 33 -2.13 -16.68 -14.45
CA THR A 33 -1.11 -17.42 -15.23
C THR A 33 -0.21 -16.48 -16.04
N LEU A 34 -0.75 -15.38 -16.56
CA LEU A 34 -0.01 -14.43 -17.39
C LEU A 34 0.81 -13.42 -16.60
N LEU A 35 0.25 -12.91 -15.49
CA LEU A 35 0.82 -11.76 -14.80
C LEU A 35 1.52 -12.10 -13.48
N ASP A 36 1.12 -13.19 -12.80
CA ASP A 36 1.60 -13.47 -11.44
C ASP A 36 3.12 -13.70 -11.40
N THR A 37 3.66 -14.50 -12.31
CA THR A 37 5.11 -14.76 -12.39
C THR A 37 5.90 -13.48 -12.61
N THR A 38 5.45 -12.63 -13.54
CA THR A 38 6.12 -11.35 -13.86
C THR A 38 6.06 -10.40 -12.66
N LEU A 39 4.90 -10.26 -12.04
CA LEU A 39 4.72 -9.39 -10.87
C LEU A 39 5.52 -9.88 -9.66
N GLN A 40 5.61 -11.21 -9.47
CA GLN A 40 6.45 -11.78 -8.42
C GLN A 40 7.96 -11.58 -8.66
N MET A 41 8.42 -11.59 -9.92
CA MET A 41 9.80 -11.25 -10.25
C MET A 41 10.09 -9.77 -9.95
N ILE A 42 9.24 -8.86 -10.40
CA ILE A 42 9.41 -7.42 -10.21
C ILE A 42 9.38 -7.05 -8.71
N ARG A 43 8.55 -7.72 -7.91
CA ARG A 43 8.48 -7.54 -6.46
C ARG A 43 9.82 -7.70 -5.75
N ASN A 44 10.68 -8.59 -6.25
CA ASN A 44 11.99 -8.85 -5.64
C ASN A 44 12.97 -7.69 -5.84
N ILE A 45 12.65 -6.70 -6.68
CA ILE A 45 13.44 -5.50 -6.84
C ILE A 45 13.11 -4.55 -5.69
N PRO A 46 14.07 -4.23 -4.80
CA PRO A 46 13.82 -3.26 -3.73
C PRO A 46 13.45 -1.90 -4.32
N ALA A 47 12.33 -1.31 -3.88
CA ALA A 47 11.88 0.00 -4.38
C ALA A 47 12.97 1.08 -4.26
N LEU A 48 13.77 1.05 -3.20
CA LEU A 48 14.88 1.98 -2.99
C LEU A 48 16.04 1.77 -3.97
N ALA A 49 16.23 0.59 -4.50
CA ALA A 49 17.23 0.32 -5.52
C ALA A 49 16.88 0.95 -6.88
N LEU A 50 15.60 1.29 -7.09
CA LEU A 50 15.13 1.97 -8.30
C LEU A 50 15.43 3.48 -8.29
N ILE A 51 15.88 4.07 -7.20
CA ILE A 51 16.09 5.51 -7.07
C ILE A 51 16.98 6.08 -8.20
N PRO A 52 18.18 5.53 -8.52
CA PRO A 52 19.01 6.07 -9.59
C PRO A 52 18.29 6.02 -10.95
N LEU A 53 17.56 4.94 -11.22
CA LEU A 53 16.82 4.75 -12.46
C LEU A 53 15.65 5.73 -12.57
N VAL A 54 14.95 5.93 -11.47
CA VAL A 54 13.81 6.85 -11.39
C VAL A 54 14.26 8.29 -11.61
N ILE A 55 15.40 8.69 -11.02
CA ILE A 55 16.01 10.01 -11.25
C ILE A 55 16.42 10.16 -12.71
N LEU A 56 16.96 9.12 -13.33
CA LEU A 56 17.35 9.13 -14.74
C LEU A 56 16.14 9.31 -15.68
N TRP A 57 15.01 8.68 -15.36
CA TRP A 57 13.80 8.71 -16.20
C TRP A 57 12.94 9.95 -16.00
N PHE A 58 12.74 10.35 -14.75
CA PHE A 58 11.80 11.42 -14.37
C PHE A 58 12.50 12.71 -13.92
N GLY A 59 13.85 12.68 -13.81
CA GLY A 59 14.59 13.80 -13.22
C GLY A 59 14.38 13.92 -11.71
N ILE A 60 14.77 15.08 -11.18
CA ILE A 60 14.66 15.45 -9.76
C ILE A 60 13.33 16.19 -9.53
N ASP A 61 12.21 15.59 -9.95
CA ASP A 61 10.91 16.23 -9.90
C ASP A 61 9.94 15.52 -8.96
N GLU A 62 8.76 16.09 -8.76
CA GLU A 62 7.66 15.52 -7.95
C GLU A 62 7.24 14.14 -8.44
N THR A 63 7.25 13.93 -9.76
CA THR A 63 6.90 12.64 -10.38
C THR A 63 7.79 11.50 -9.91
N ALA A 64 9.09 11.74 -9.73
CA ALA A 64 10.02 10.73 -9.21
C ALA A 64 9.66 10.26 -7.81
N LYS A 65 9.31 11.20 -6.92
CA LYS A 65 8.91 10.91 -5.54
C LYS A 65 7.61 10.13 -5.48
N LEU A 66 6.61 10.58 -6.23
CA LEU A 66 5.32 9.89 -6.32
C LEU A 66 5.45 8.48 -6.88
N PHE A 67 6.29 8.29 -7.90
CA PHE A 67 6.56 6.97 -8.48
C PHE A 67 7.18 6.00 -7.47
N LEU A 68 8.20 6.44 -6.71
CA LEU A 68 8.85 5.62 -5.68
C LEU A 68 7.86 5.18 -4.59
N VAL A 69 7.03 6.12 -4.11
CA VAL A 69 5.99 5.80 -3.13
C VAL A 69 4.97 4.84 -3.72
N ALA A 70 4.48 5.11 -4.94
CA ALA A 70 3.48 4.28 -5.61
C ALA A 70 3.97 2.84 -5.84
N VAL A 71 5.18 2.65 -6.33
CA VAL A 71 5.78 1.31 -6.52
C VAL A 71 5.93 0.57 -5.20
N GLY A 72 6.38 1.26 -4.15
CA GLY A 72 6.59 0.62 -2.86
C GLY A 72 5.29 0.16 -2.18
N VAL A 73 4.19 0.89 -2.32
CA VAL A 73 2.89 0.51 -1.74
C VAL A 73 2.09 -0.44 -2.62
N PHE A 74 2.38 -0.48 -3.91
CA PHE A 74 1.72 -1.34 -4.88
C PHE A 74 1.79 -2.82 -4.49
N PHE A 75 3.00 -3.34 -4.25
CA PHE A 75 3.19 -4.77 -4.02
C PHE A 75 2.54 -5.30 -2.74
N PRO A 76 2.66 -4.65 -1.57
CA PRO A 76 1.98 -5.13 -0.37
C PRO A 76 0.45 -5.20 -0.54
N ILE A 77 -0.16 -4.20 -1.19
CA ILE A 77 -1.60 -4.20 -1.45
C ILE A 77 -1.96 -5.28 -2.47
N TYR A 78 -1.21 -5.38 -3.57
CA TYR A 78 -1.42 -6.42 -4.59
C TYR A 78 -1.40 -7.83 -4.00
N ILE A 79 -0.35 -8.16 -3.25
CA ILE A 79 -0.15 -9.51 -2.73
C ILE A 79 -1.23 -9.87 -1.72
N ASN A 80 -1.52 -8.98 -0.77
CA ASN A 80 -2.53 -9.25 0.24
C ASN A 80 -3.93 -9.34 -0.38
N THR A 81 -4.23 -8.55 -1.40
CA THR A 81 -5.48 -8.66 -2.16
C THR A 81 -5.56 -9.98 -2.92
N TYR A 82 -4.52 -10.34 -3.65
CA TYR A 82 -4.44 -11.59 -4.41
C TYR A 82 -4.61 -12.81 -3.51
N HIS A 83 -3.84 -12.90 -2.43
CA HIS A 83 -3.93 -13.99 -1.49
C HIS A 83 -5.27 -14.00 -0.73
N GLY A 84 -5.77 -12.83 -0.35
CA GLY A 84 -7.06 -12.70 0.31
C GLY A 84 -8.20 -13.32 -0.49
N ILE A 85 -8.26 -13.06 -1.79
CA ILE A 85 -9.28 -13.65 -2.66
C ILE A 85 -9.12 -15.16 -2.80
N ARG A 86 -7.88 -15.63 -2.90
CA ARG A 86 -7.61 -17.07 -3.07
C ARG A 86 -7.72 -17.88 -1.78
N SER A 87 -7.66 -17.25 -0.64
CA SER A 87 -7.81 -17.89 0.67
C SER A 87 -9.24 -18.02 1.15
N VAL A 88 -10.21 -17.49 0.41
CA VAL A 88 -11.64 -17.68 0.76
C VAL A 88 -12.00 -19.16 0.71
N ASP A 89 -12.67 -19.62 1.78
CA ASP A 89 -13.02 -21.01 1.95
C ASP A 89 -13.86 -21.55 0.78
N PRO A 90 -13.38 -22.59 0.07
CA PRO A 90 -14.11 -23.20 -1.03
C PRO A 90 -15.51 -23.69 -0.63
N GLN A 91 -15.72 -24.13 0.63
CA GLN A 91 -17.02 -24.58 1.12
C GLN A 91 -18.04 -23.46 1.11
N LEU A 92 -17.64 -22.23 1.48
CA LEU A 92 -18.53 -21.06 1.40
C LEU A 92 -18.89 -20.73 -0.06
N ILE A 93 -17.97 -20.91 -0.98
CA ILE A 93 -18.21 -20.70 -2.41
C ILE A 93 -19.19 -21.75 -2.95
N GLU A 94 -19.03 -23.01 -2.57
CA GLU A 94 -19.92 -24.10 -2.97
C GLU A 94 -21.32 -23.92 -2.36
N MET A 95 -21.40 -23.53 -1.10
CA MET A 95 -22.65 -23.19 -0.43
C MET A 95 -23.39 -22.08 -1.20
N GLY A 96 -22.71 -20.98 -1.52
CA GLY A 96 -23.31 -19.89 -2.29
C GLY A 96 -23.86 -20.33 -3.64
N LYS A 97 -23.13 -21.21 -4.35
CA LYS A 97 -23.63 -21.81 -5.62
C LYS A 97 -24.87 -22.67 -5.40
N SER A 98 -24.90 -23.44 -4.34
CA SER A 98 -26.06 -24.30 -4.00
C SER A 98 -27.31 -23.49 -3.66
N TYR A 99 -27.13 -22.27 -3.11
CA TYR A 99 -28.20 -21.29 -2.91
C TYR A 99 -28.60 -20.52 -4.18
N GLY A 100 -27.98 -20.82 -5.33
CA GLY A 100 -28.33 -20.19 -6.59
C GLY A 100 -27.75 -18.79 -6.80
N LEU A 101 -26.71 -18.39 -6.05
CA LEU A 101 -26.06 -17.11 -6.25
C LEU A 101 -25.42 -17.02 -7.64
N THR A 102 -25.65 -15.93 -8.33
CA THR A 102 -24.96 -15.60 -9.58
C THR A 102 -23.46 -15.35 -9.32
N ARG A 103 -22.64 -15.42 -10.37
CA ARG A 103 -21.19 -15.15 -10.24
C ARG A 103 -20.88 -13.80 -9.60
N TRP A 104 -21.66 -12.78 -9.92
CA TRP A 104 -21.50 -11.43 -9.35
C TRP A 104 -21.89 -11.37 -7.88
N GLN A 105 -23.02 -12.00 -7.51
CA GLN A 105 -23.44 -12.09 -6.11
C GLN A 105 -22.43 -12.88 -5.27
N LEU A 106 -21.95 -14.02 -5.78
CA LEU A 106 -20.93 -14.83 -5.14
C LEU A 106 -19.65 -13.99 -4.86
N TYR A 107 -19.24 -13.19 -5.85
CA TYR A 107 -18.07 -12.33 -5.71
C TYR A 107 -18.30 -11.24 -4.67
N LYS A 108 -19.42 -10.53 -4.74
CA LYS A 108 -19.75 -9.40 -3.88
C LYS A 108 -20.08 -9.81 -2.43
N GLU A 109 -20.78 -10.94 -2.25
CA GLU A 109 -21.33 -11.33 -0.95
C GLU A 109 -20.45 -12.33 -0.20
N ILE A 110 -19.60 -13.08 -0.87
CA ILE A 110 -18.74 -14.10 -0.26
C ILE A 110 -17.27 -13.80 -0.47
N ILE A 111 -16.81 -13.68 -1.74
CA ILE A 111 -15.39 -13.62 -2.03
C ILE A 111 -14.78 -12.31 -1.55
N LEU A 112 -15.36 -11.18 -1.91
CA LEU A 112 -14.82 -9.87 -1.54
C LEU A 112 -14.87 -9.62 -0.03
N PRO A 113 -15.98 -9.88 0.68
CA PRO A 113 -15.98 -9.80 2.14
C PRO A 113 -14.97 -10.76 2.78
N GLY A 114 -14.90 -12.01 2.33
CA GLY A 114 -13.94 -12.99 2.84
C GLY A 114 -12.47 -12.60 2.64
N ALA A 115 -12.16 -11.86 1.56
CA ALA A 115 -10.83 -11.32 1.28
C ALA A 115 -10.50 -10.04 2.07
N MET A 116 -11.51 -9.33 2.60
CA MET A 116 -11.36 -8.01 3.21
C MET A 116 -10.33 -7.96 4.35
N PRO A 117 -10.26 -8.94 5.27
CA PRO A 117 -9.23 -8.94 6.31
C PRO A 117 -7.81 -8.87 5.74
N SER A 118 -7.52 -9.68 4.73
CA SER A 118 -6.21 -9.68 4.07
C SER A 118 -5.92 -8.38 3.32
N ILE A 119 -6.92 -7.82 2.62
CA ILE A 119 -6.78 -6.53 1.92
C ILE A 119 -6.43 -5.41 2.91
N LEU A 120 -7.09 -5.37 4.06
CA LEU A 120 -6.83 -4.37 5.09
C LEU A 120 -5.45 -4.53 5.73
N VAL A 121 -4.96 -5.75 5.91
CA VAL A 121 -3.57 -6.01 6.33
C VAL A 121 -2.59 -5.42 5.32
N GLY A 122 -2.81 -5.62 4.03
CA GLY A 122 -2.00 -5.01 2.96
C GLY A 122 -2.03 -3.48 2.99
N LEU A 123 -3.20 -2.90 3.18
CA LEU A 123 -3.38 -1.45 3.29
C LEU A 123 -2.65 -0.89 4.53
N ARG A 124 -2.80 -1.53 5.68
CA ARG A 124 -2.13 -1.12 6.92
C ARG A 124 -0.61 -1.14 6.79
N PHE A 125 -0.06 -2.22 6.23
CA PHE A 125 1.37 -2.33 5.97
C PHE A 125 1.85 -1.23 5.02
N SER A 126 1.11 -0.96 3.95
CA SER A 126 1.42 0.09 2.97
C SER A 126 1.37 1.49 3.57
N LEU A 127 0.42 1.77 4.47
CA LEU A 127 0.34 3.04 5.19
C LEU A 127 1.57 3.32 6.05
N GLY A 128 2.16 2.29 6.66
CA GLY A 128 3.45 2.41 7.35
C GLY A 128 4.61 2.65 6.37
N LEU A 129 4.63 1.89 5.28
CA LEU A 129 5.71 1.93 4.28
C LEU A 129 5.77 3.25 3.50
N VAL A 130 4.62 3.90 3.26
CA VAL A 130 4.54 5.22 2.61
C VAL A 130 5.50 6.22 3.25
N TRP A 131 5.50 6.32 4.56
CA TRP A 131 6.33 7.30 5.29
C TRP A 131 7.81 7.00 5.15
N VAL A 132 8.20 5.72 5.19
CA VAL A 132 9.60 5.31 5.03
C VAL A 132 10.12 5.65 3.62
N LEU A 133 9.33 5.35 2.59
CA LEU A 133 9.70 5.65 1.21
C LEU A 133 9.72 7.14 0.94
N LEU A 134 8.76 7.87 1.51
CA LEU A 134 8.67 9.31 1.33
C LEU A 134 9.83 10.04 1.98
N ILE A 135 10.25 9.64 3.19
CA ILE A 135 11.46 10.19 3.82
C ILE A 135 12.63 10.10 2.85
N VAL A 136 12.90 8.89 2.35
CA VAL A 136 14.04 8.67 1.45
C VAL A 136 13.90 9.48 0.16
N ALA A 137 12.71 9.50 -0.45
CA ALA A 137 12.46 10.27 -1.66
C ALA A 137 12.66 11.79 -1.43
N GLU A 138 12.23 12.31 -0.29
CA GLU A 138 12.37 13.73 0.05
C GLU A 138 13.81 14.12 0.43
N THR A 139 14.58 13.23 1.04
CA THR A 139 16.00 13.52 1.37
C THR A 139 16.90 13.57 0.14
N ILE A 140 16.54 12.89 -0.94
CA ILE A 140 17.37 12.80 -2.13
C ILE A 140 17.12 13.97 -3.10
N SER A 141 15.86 14.38 -3.27
CA SER A 141 15.50 15.26 -4.39
C SER A 141 14.41 16.29 -4.10
N ALA A 142 14.01 16.51 -2.84
CA ALA A 142 12.97 17.48 -2.53
C ALA A 142 13.52 18.90 -2.33
N GLN A 143 12.69 19.89 -2.66
CA GLN A 143 12.88 21.31 -2.31
C GLN A 143 11.90 21.76 -1.21
N ALA A 144 11.02 20.87 -0.77
CA ALA A 144 10.04 21.08 0.29
C ALA A 144 9.58 19.75 0.88
N GLY A 145 9.16 19.75 2.11
CA GLY A 145 8.70 18.56 2.84
C GLY A 145 9.47 18.35 4.14
N ILE A 146 9.04 17.36 4.92
CA ILE A 146 9.66 17.03 6.21
C ILE A 146 11.06 16.44 6.00
N GLY A 147 11.22 15.58 4.97
CA GLY A 147 12.50 14.99 4.62
C GLY A 147 13.53 16.04 4.17
N TYR A 148 13.10 16.99 3.33
CA TYR A 148 13.94 18.13 2.94
C TYR A 148 14.36 18.97 4.15
N MET A 149 13.41 19.33 5.03
CA MET A 149 13.70 20.07 6.25
C MET A 149 14.73 19.35 7.11
N THR A 150 14.58 18.04 7.30
CA THR A 150 15.48 17.21 8.09
C THR A 150 16.88 17.13 7.48
N MET A 151 16.96 17.00 6.14
CA MET A 151 18.22 16.93 5.41
C MET A 151 18.96 18.26 5.46
N ASN A 152 18.28 19.37 5.22
CA ASN A 152 18.83 20.71 5.33
C ASN A 152 19.34 21.00 6.76
N ALA A 153 18.54 20.69 7.78
CA ALA A 153 18.95 20.83 9.18
C ALA A 153 20.21 20.01 9.51
N ARG A 154 20.33 18.81 8.93
CA ARG A 154 21.53 17.96 9.09
C ARG A 154 22.78 18.62 8.48
N GLU A 155 22.67 19.24 7.29
CA GLU A 155 23.79 19.92 6.64
C GLU A 155 24.31 21.10 7.47
N PHE A 156 23.42 21.80 8.19
CA PHE A 156 23.76 22.90 9.08
C PHE A 156 23.97 22.48 10.54
N LEU A 157 24.08 21.16 10.84
CA LEU A 157 24.28 20.60 12.19
C LEU A 157 23.21 21.02 13.22
N GLN A 158 22.00 21.33 12.76
CA GLN A 158 20.85 21.71 13.59
C GLN A 158 20.15 20.48 14.14
N THR A 159 20.72 19.87 15.18
CA THR A 159 20.25 18.59 15.73
C THR A 159 18.83 18.67 16.30
N ASP A 160 18.44 19.81 16.83
CA ASP A 160 17.09 20.10 17.34
C ASP A 160 16.03 19.96 16.24
N ILE A 161 16.27 20.54 15.05
CA ILE A 161 15.35 20.45 13.91
C ILE A 161 15.32 19.02 13.35
N VAL A 162 16.45 18.33 13.32
CA VAL A 162 16.50 16.91 12.92
C VAL A 162 15.62 16.05 13.84
N LEU A 163 15.71 16.26 15.16
CA LEU A 163 14.86 15.55 16.13
C LEU A 163 13.37 15.85 15.92
N VAL A 164 13.02 17.13 15.67
CA VAL A 164 11.63 17.50 15.36
C VAL A 164 11.14 16.77 14.10
N GLY A 165 11.96 16.68 13.05
CA GLY A 165 11.61 15.95 11.84
C GLY A 165 11.34 14.45 12.09
N ILE A 166 12.19 13.79 12.90
CA ILE A 166 12.01 12.39 13.30
C ILE A 166 10.70 12.22 14.08
N LEU A 167 10.42 13.10 15.05
CA LEU A 167 9.18 13.05 15.82
C LEU A 167 7.93 13.25 14.95
N LEU A 168 7.98 14.17 13.97
CA LEU A 168 6.90 14.37 13.02
C LEU A 168 6.61 13.10 12.20
N TYR A 169 7.63 12.40 11.71
CA TYR A 169 7.44 11.14 11.01
C TYR A 169 6.85 10.05 11.91
N ALA A 170 7.33 9.96 13.16
CA ALA A 170 6.78 9.00 14.13
C ALA A 170 5.30 9.28 14.41
N LEU A 171 4.90 10.54 14.55
CA LEU A 171 3.51 10.95 14.75
C LEU A 171 2.65 10.65 13.52
N LEU A 172 3.13 10.95 12.31
CA LEU A 172 2.41 10.67 11.07
C LEU A 172 2.25 9.16 10.83
N GLY A 173 3.30 8.38 11.10
CA GLY A 173 3.23 6.92 11.05
C GLY A 173 2.23 6.36 12.07
N LYS A 174 2.22 6.89 13.29
CA LYS A 174 1.24 6.49 14.32
C LYS A 174 -0.18 6.88 13.93
N LEU A 175 -0.38 8.08 13.37
CA LEU A 175 -1.68 8.51 12.87
C LEU A 175 -2.19 7.58 11.77
N ALA A 176 -1.33 7.22 10.82
CA ALA A 176 -1.67 6.28 9.75
C ALA A 176 -2.06 4.89 10.30
N ASP A 177 -1.33 4.38 11.30
CA ASP A 177 -1.68 3.12 11.98
C ASP A 177 -3.03 3.20 12.70
N VAL A 178 -3.31 4.27 13.41
CA VAL A 178 -4.60 4.48 14.08
C VAL A 178 -5.75 4.55 13.07
N LEU A 179 -5.55 5.22 11.95
CA LEU A 179 -6.55 5.28 10.87
C LEU A 179 -6.79 3.89 10.27
N ALA A 180 -5.73 3.11 10.02
CA ALA A 180 -5.85 1.74 9.51
C ALA A 180 -6.61 0.84 10.49
N VAL A 181 -6.24 0.84 11.77
CA VAL A 181 -6.92 0.04 12.81
C VAL A 181 -8.39 0.44 12.97
N THR A 182 -8.68 1.74 12.88
CA THR A 182 -10.06 2.23 12.96
C THR A 182 -10.88 1.74 11.77
N LEU A 183 -10.30 1.79 10.57
CA LEU A 183 -10.91 1.29 9.35
C LEU A 183 -11.14 -0.24 9.42
N GLU A 184 -10.15 -0.99 9.89
CA GLU A 184 -10.28 -2.43 10.14
C GLU A 184 -11.45 -2.73 11.08
N LYS A 185 -11.51 -2.08 12.22
CA LYS A 185 -12.59 -2.26 13.20
C LYS A 185 -13.97 -1.92 12.64
N TYR A 186 -14.05 -0.90 11.78
CA TYR A 186 -15.30 -0.50 11.17
C TYR A 186 -15.77 -1.48 10.09
N LEU A 187 -14.88 -1.88 9.19
CA LEU A 187 -15.19 -2.75 8.06
C LEU A 187 -15.32 -4.23 8.43
N LEU A 188 -14.66 -4.68 9.52
CA LEU A 188 -14.62 -6.08 9.92
C LEU A 188 -15.47 -6.37 11.18
N ARG A 189 -16.47 -5.54 11.50
CA ARG A 189 -17.38 -5.76 12.64
C ARG A 189 -18.09 -7.11 12.60
N TRP A 190 -18.32 -7.65 11.44
CA TRP A 190 -18.96 -8.94 11.21
C TRP A 190 -18.01 -10.14 11.37
N HIS A 191 -16.71 -9.92 11.36
CA HIS A 191 -15.71 -10.99 11.38
C HIS A 191 -15.40 -11.40 12.83
N ALA A 192 -15.51 -12.70 13.13
CA ALA A 192 -15.36 -13.23 14.50
C ALA A 192 -14.03 -12.86 15.19
N GLY A 193 -12.94 -12.72 14.43
CA GLY A 193 -11.61 -12.33 14.95
C GLY A 193 -11.50 -10.87 15.41
N TYR A 194 -12.47 -10.01 15.10
CA TYR A 194 -12.46 -8.58 15.41
C TYR A 194 -13.56 -8.14 16.37
N GLN A 195 -14.31 -9.09 16.93
CA GLN A 195 -15.40 -8.85 17.89
C GLN A 195 -14.93 -8.73 19.35
N LYS A 196 -13.73 -8.18 19.60
CA LYS A 196 -13.25 -7.90 20.96
C LYS A 196 -13.45 -6.46 21.35
#